data_4b3bf8099f25cfa79030f51e1db81c04
#
_entry.id   4b3bf8099f25cfa79030f51e1db81c04
#
_cell.length_a   1.000
_cell.length_b   1.000
_cell.length_c   1.000
_cell.angle_alpha   90.00
_cell.angle_beta   90.00
_cell.angle_gamma   90.00
#
_symmetry.space_group_name_H-M   'P 1'
#
loop_
_entity.id
_entity.type
_entity.pdbx_description
1 polymer ?
#
loop_
_entity_poly.entity_id
_entity_poly.type
_entity_poly.pdbx_seq_one_letter_code
_entity_poly.pdbx_strand_id
1 'polypeptide(L)'
;MSETKKSGIDYWKQIVVVMSLGWVAIWIYRTVLTPIYPEIQASLDNVSNAEIGAIASFYFFAYCSMQIPCGILVDKFGQKIMLMAGFTLFIIGTLCIAKANGLAMIYTGSLMAGGGCASFFSSAYSLSSANVPQARRALANAIINSGSAIGMGIGLIGSSILVKNMSMAW
;
A
#
# COMPACT_ATOMS: atom_id res chain seq x y z
N MET A 1 29.34 29.72 19.43
CA MET A 1 28.06 29.27 20.04
C MET A 1 27.81 27.85 19.58
N SER A 2 27.98 26.92 20.51
CA SER A 2 27.90 25.46 20.25
C SER A 2 26.43 25.06 20.16
N GLU A 3 25.94 24.74 18.96
CA GLU A 3 24.65 24.11 18.82
C GLU A 3 24.74 22.65 19.29
N THR A 4 24.02 22.38 20.34
CA THR A 4 23.79 21.07 20.96
C THR A 4 23.36 20.07 19.91
N LYS A 5 24.28 19.18 19.55
CA LYS A 5 24.04 17.98 18.74
C LYS A 5 23.08 17.07 19.51
N LYS A 6 21.76 17.23 19.30
CA LYS A 6 20.76 16.28 19.78
C LYS A 6 21.06 14.92 19.14
N SER A 7 21.46 13.97 19.97
CA SER A 7 21.64 12.55 19.67
C SER A 7 20.29 11.90 19.33
N GLY A 8 19.74 12.26 18.19
CA GLY A 8 18.58 11.62 17.59
C GLY A 8 19.00 10.97 16.28
N ILE A 9 18.37 9.84 15.94
CA ILE A 9 18.48 9.25 14.61
C ILE A 9 18.29 10.38 13.58
N ASP A 10 19.24 10.53 12.64
CA ASP A 10 19.17 11.56 11.60
C ASP A 10 17.76 11.56 10.96
N TYR A 11 17.11 12.71 10.86
CA TYR A 11 15.74 12.86 10.39
C TYR A 11 15.47 12.10 9.07
N TRP A 12 16.40 12.11 8.14
CA TRP A 12 16.26 11.37 6.87
C TRP A 12 16.21 9.85 7.08
N LYS A 13 16.87 9.29 8.10
CA LYS A 13 16.79 7.86 8.43
C LYS A 13 15.41 7.49 8.95
N GLN A 14 14.78 8.36 9.74
CA GLN A 14 13.40 8.17 10.20
C GLN A 14 12.43 8.14 9.03
N ILE A 15 12.60 9.04 8.05
CA ILE A 15 11.81 9.05 6.82
C ILE A 15 11.96 7.71 6.10
N VAL A 16 13.17 7.22 5.88
CA VAL A 16 13.43 5.96 5.20
C VAL A 16 12.76 4.78 5.90
N VAL A 17 12.86 4.70 7.23
CA VAL A 17 12.21 3.62 8.01
C VAL A 17 10.69 3.68 7.89
N VAL A 18 10.09 4.85 8.07
CA VAL A 18 8.63 5.02 7.99
C VAL A 18 8.12 4.69 6.58
N MET A 19 8.84 5.14 5.54
CA MET A 19 8.46 4.84 4.15
C MET A 19 8.64 3.36 3.82
N SER A 20 9.68 2.70 4.34
CA SER A 20 9.86 1.25 4.17
C SER A 20 8.73 0.46 4.83
N LEU A 21 8.33 0.82 6.05
CA LEU A 21 7.20 0.18 6.74
C LEU A 21 5.88 0.39 5.98
N GLY A 22 5.64 1.59 5.47
CA GLY A 22 4.48 1.86 4.64
C GLY A 22 4.47 1.01 3.35
N TRP A 23 5.63 0.84 2.74
CA TRP A 23 5.79 -0.01 1.55
C TRP A 23 5.54 -1.48 1.86
N VAL A 24 6.04 -1.98 3.01
CA VAL A 24 5.74 -3.32 3.52
C VAL A 24 4.22 -3.51 3.68
N ALA A 25 3.53 -2.58 4.33
CA ALA A 25 2.08 -2.67 4.56
C ALA A 25 1.28 -2.72 3.24
N ILE A 26 1.63 -1.88 2.26
CA ILE A 26 1.01 -1.88 0.93
C ILE A 26 1.21 -3.22 0.22
N TRP A 27 2.40 -3.80 0.28
CA TRP A 27 2.69 -5.07 -0.38
C TRP A 27 2.10 -6.28 0.34
N ILE A 28 1.96 -6.25 1.66
CA ILE A 28 1.15 -7.22 2.41
C ILE A 28 -0.28 -7.21 1.84
N TYR A 29 -0.92 -6.04 1.74
CA TYR A 29 -2.28 -5.94 1.18
C TYR A 29 -2.36 -6.48 -0.25
N ARG A 30 -1.43 -6.11 -1.13
CA ARG A 30 -1.41 -6.57 -2.53
C ARG A 30 -1.34 -8.07 -2.69
N THR A 31 -0.71 -8.75 -1.76
CA THR A 31 -0.44 -10.20 -1.85
C THR A 31 -1.33 -11.05 -0.96
N VAL A 32 -1.89 -10.48 0.11
CA VAL A 32 -2.76 -11.21 1.05
C VAL A 32 -4.02 -11.77 0.39
N LEU A 33 -4.57 -11.05 -0.59
CA LEU A 33 -5.79 -11.46 -1.28
C LEU A 33 -5.59 -12.67 -2.22
N THR A 34 -4.38 -12.88 -2.73
CA THR A 34 -4.10 -13.93 -3.73
C THR A 34 -4.47 -15.34 -3.24
N PRO A 35 -4.04 -15.80 -2.05
CA PRO A 35 -4.45 -17.10 -1.53
C PRO A 35 -5.92 -17.15 -1.06
N ILE A 36 -6.56 -15.97 -0.88
CA ILE A 36 -7.95 -15.86 -0.40
C ILE A 36 -8.94 -15.88 -1.57
N TYR A 37 -8.52 -15.62 -2.81
CA TYR A 37 -9.42 -15.61 -3.98
C TYR A 37 -10.26 -16.88 -4.13
N PRO A 38 -9.75 -18.12 -3.96
CA PRO A 38 -10.57 -19.32 -4.03
C PRO A 38 -11.68 -19.35 -2.97
N GLU A 39 -11.41 -18.85 -1.76
CA GLU A 39 -12.39 -18.77 -0.67
C GLU A 39 -13.49 -17.76 -0.99
N ILE A 40 -13.12 -16.59 -1.53
CA ILE A 40 -14.09 -15.58 -2.00
C ILE A 40 -14.99 -16.18 -3.10
N GLN A 41 -14.39 -16.94 -4.02
CA GLN A 41 -15.13 -17.59 -5.09
C GLN A 41 -16.09 -18.66 -4.57
N ALA A 42 -15.69 -19.42 -3.56
CA ALA A 42 -16.52 -20.43 -2.93
C ALA A 42 -17.66 -19.84 -2.09
N SER A 43 -17.48 -18.66 -1.52
CA SER A 43 -18.49 -18.00 -0.66
C SER A 43 -19.51 -17.18 -1.46
N LEU A 44 -19.16 -16.76 -2.66
CA LEU A 44 -20.03 -16.01 -3.55
C LEU A 44 -20.49 -16.93 -4.71
N ASP A 45 -21.72 -17.37 -4.68
CA ASP A 45 -22.29 -18.28 -5.70
C ASP A 45 -22.10 -17.74 -7.13
N ASN A 46 -21.59 -18.61 -8.03
CA ASN A 46 -21.44 -18.35 -9.47
C ASN A 46 -20.45 -17.25 -9.89
N VAL A 47 -19.44 -16.93 -9.09
CA VAL A 47 -18.40 -15.96 -9.46
C VAL A 47 -17.39 -16.61 -10.42
N SER A 48 -17.21 -16.01 -11.59
CA SER A 48 -16.24 -16.46 -12.60
C SER A 48 -14.80 -16.07 -12.24
N ASN A 49 -13.83 -16.81 -12.79
CA ASN A 49 -12.40 -16.45 -12.64
C ASN A 49 -12.07 -15.04 -13.18
N ALA A 50 -12.82 -14.56 -14.18
CA ALA A 50 -12.66 -13.22 -14.73
C ALA A 50 -13.08 -12.14 -13.72
N GLU A 51 -14.17 -12.36 -12.98
CA GLU A 51 -14.65 -11.45 -11.94
C GLU A 51 -13.70 -11.40 -10.74
N ILE A 52 -13.12 -12.52 -10.35
CA ILE A 52 -12.08 -12.56 -9.33
C ILE A 52 -10.82 -11.80 -9.81
N GLY A 53 -10.38 -12.03 -11.05
CA GLY A 53 -9.25 -11.30 -11.65
C GLY A 53 -9.52 -9.78 -11.77
N ALA A 54 -10.77 -9.37 -11.94
CA ALA A 54 -11.15 -7.97 -12.00
C ALA A 54 -10.85 -7.21 -10.68
N ILE A 55 -10.82 -7.87 -9.52
CA ILE A 55 -10.48 -7.26 -8.23
C ILE A 55 -9.08 -6.61 -8.31
N ALA A 56 -8.09 -7.36 -8.78
CA ALA A 56 -6.74 -6.83 -8.98
C ALA A 56 -6.72 -5.76 -10.07
N SER A 57 -7.48 -5.95 -11.15
CA SER A 57 -7.55 -5.00 -12.26
C SER A 57 -8.09 -3.63 -11.82
N PHE A 58 -9.14 -3.57 -11.03
CA PHE A 58 -9.68 -2.33 -10.47
C PHE A 58 -8.67 -1.63 -9.55
N TYR A 59 -7.96 -2.37 -8.71
CA TYR A 59 -6.90 -1.82 -7.89
C TYR A 59 -5.79 -1.18 -8.72
N PHE A 60 -5.24 -1.92 -9.70
CA PHE A 60 -4.13 -1.42 -10.51
C PHE A 60 -4.58 -0.29 -11.45
N PHE A 61 -5.80 -0.33 -11.97
CA PHE A 61 -6.36 0.75 -12.76
C PHE A 61 -6.42 2.05 -11.97
N ALA A 62 -6.96 2.03 -10.75
CA ALA A 62 -7.02 3.20 -9.88
C ALA A 62 -5.61 3.67 -9.50
N TYR A 63 -4.71 2.74 -9.15
CA TYR A 63 -3.33 3.03 -8.81
C TYR A 63 -2.59 3.75 -9.95
N CYS A 64 -2.64 3.22 -11.17
CA CYS A 64 -1.97 3.82 -12.32
C CYS A 64 -2.59 5.17 -12.72
N SER A 65 -3.92 5.25 -12.76
CA SER A 65 -4.63 6.47 -13.15
C SER A 65 -4.39 7.62 -12.18
N MET A 66 -4.27 7.31 -10.88
CA MET A 66 -4.08 8.31 -9.83
C MET A 66 -2.60 8.72 -9.62
N GLN A 67 -1.62 8.04 -10.23
CA GLN A 67 -0.20 8.40 -10.04
C GLN A 67 0.12 9.82 -10.52
N ILE A 68 -0.35 10.19 -11.70
CA ILE A 68 -0.11 11.53 -12.27
C ILE A 68 -0.85 12.61 -11.46
N PRO A 69 -2.17 12.50 -11.21
CA PRO A 69 -2.88 13.46 -10.36
C PRO A 69 -2.27 13.60 -8.96
N CYS A 70 -1.92 12.48 -8.31
CA CYS A 70 -1.29 12.50 -6.99
C CYS A 70 0.07 13.19 -7.00
N GLY A 71 0.88 13.03 -8.05
CA GLY A 71 2.14 13.77 -8.21
C GLY A 71 1.91 15.29 -8.18
N ILE A 72 0.98 15.78 -8.98
CA ILE A 72 0.62 17.21 -9.03
C ILE A 72 0.07 17.71 -7.68
N LEU A 73 -0.77 16.89 -7.03
CA LEU A 73 -1.36 17.24 -5.74
C LEU A 73 -0.30 17.24 -4.61
N VAL A 74 0.69 16.37 -4.66
CA VAL A 74 1.84 16.38 -3.73
C VAL A 74 2.61 17.68 -3.82
N ASP A 75 2.82 18.19 -5.03
CA ASP A 75 3.53 19.46 -5.24
C ASP A 75 2.71 20.65 -4.72
N LYS A 76 1.36 20.57 -4.81
CA LYS A 76 0.45 21.66 -4.39
C LYS A 76 0.16 21.64 -2.88
N PHE A 77 -0.12 20.50 -2.30
CA PHE A 77 -0.57 20.36 -0.90
C PHE A 77 0.51 19.85 0.04
N GLY A 78 1.64 19.42 -0.50
CA GLY A 78 2.77 18.89 0.27
C GLY A 78 2.65 17.40 0.58
N GLN A 79 3.81 16.78 0.74
CA GLN A 79 3.96 15.31 0.87
C GLN A 79 3.23 14.74 2.10
N LYS A 80 3.25 15.45 3.23
CA LYS A 80 2.67 14.97 4.50
C LYS A 80 1.15 14.85 4.41
N ILE A 81 0.47 15.87 3.86
CA ILE A 81 -0.99 15.89 3.73
C ILE A 81 -1.43 14.79 2.76
N MET A 82 -0.75 14.69 1.62
CA MET A 82 -1.07 13.67 0.61
C MET A 82 -0.81 12.25 1.09
N LEU A 83 0.24 12.04 1.90
CA LEU A 83 0.51 10.75 2.52
C LEU A 83 -0.62 10.35 3.49
N MET A 84 -1.04 11.27 4.36
CA MET A 84 -2.12 11.01 5.32
C MET A 84 -3.45 10.74 4.60
N ALA A 85 -3.81 11.56 3.64
CA ALA A 85 -5.04 11.38 2.84
C ALA A 85 -5.03 10.05 2.08
N GLY A 86 -3.91 9.70 1.45
CA GLY A 86 -3.75 8.45 0.74
C GLY A 86 -3.87 7.23 1.64
N PHE A 87 -3.20 7.22 2.80
CA PHE A 87 -3.34 6.11 3.76
C PHE A 87 -4.75 6.02 4.36
N THR A 88 -5.41 7.14 4.61
CA THR A 88 -6.81 7.13 5.07
C THR A 88 -7.72 6.48 4.03
N LEU A 89 -7.58 6.88 2.76
CA LEU A 89 -8.34 6.28 1.66
C LEU A 89 -8.03 4.78 1.48
N PHE A 90 -6.76 4.40 1.62
CA PHE A 90 -6.32 3.00 1.58
C PHE A 90 -6.97 2.16 2.70
N ILE A 91 -6.97 2.67 3.93
CA ILE A 91 -7.59 2.00 5.08
C ILE A 91 -9.09 1.85 4.86
N ILE A 92 -9.79 2.90 4.42
CA ILE A 92 -11.23 2.84 4.16
C ILE A 92 -11.51 1.79 3.07
N GLY A 93 -10.75 1.79 1.97
CA GLY A 93 -10.89 0.80 0.89
C GLY A 93 -10.68 -0.63 1.39
N THR A 94 -9.66 -0.86 2.22
CA THR A 94 -9.38 -2.16 2.81
C THR A 94 -10.49 -2.62 3.75
N LEU A 95 -11.05 -1.72 4.58
CA LEU A 95 -12.19 -2.01 5.45
C LEU A 95 -13.47 -2.30 4.65
N CYS A 96 -13.67 -1.63 3.52
CA CYS A 96 -14.78 -1.95 2.61
C CYS A 96 -14.66 -3.38 2.08
N ILE A 97 -13.47 -3.82 1.68
CA ILE A 97 -13.24 -5.20 1.23
C ILE A 97 -13.48 -6.18 2.38
N ALA A 98 -12.96 -5.90 3.58
CA ALA A 98 -13.11 -6.78 4.73
C ALA A 98 -14.55 -6.95 5.22
N LYS A 99 -15.45 -6.02 4.88
CA LYS A 99 -16.89 -6.06 5.21
C LYS A 99 -17.76 -6.31 3.98
N ALA A 100 -17.17 -6.77 2.88
CA ALA A 100 -17.90 -6.88 1.64
C ALA A 100 -18.91 -8.03 1.68
N ASN A 101 -20.14 -7.74 1.31
CA ASN A 101 -21.23 -8.72 1.15
C ASN A 101 -21.42 -9.12 -0.33
N GLY A 102 -20.55 -8.68 -1.23
CA GLY A 102 -20.63 -8.98 -2.67
C GLY A 102 -19.52 -8.29 -3.46
N LEU A 103 -19.37 -8.71 -4.72
CA LEU A 103 -18.31 -8.26 -5.63
C LEU A 103 -18.26 -6.74 -5.83
N ALA A 104 -19.41 -6.08 -5.93
CA ALA A 104 -19.46 -4.63 -6.14
C ALA A 104 -18.75 -3.86 -5.02
N MET A 105 -18.88 -4.31 -3.77
CA MET A 105 -18.23 -3.71 -2.62
C MET A 105 -16.73 -4.01 -2.61
N ILE A 106 -16.30 -5.19 -3.06
CA ILE A 106 -14.90 -5.56 -3.23
C ILE A 106 -14.25 -4.69 -4.31
N TYR A 107 -14.90 -4.47 -5.45
CA TYR A 107 -14.41 -3.63 -6.54
C TYR A 107 -14.26 -2.16 -6.12
N THR A 108 -15.27 -1.60 -5.44
CA THR A 108 -15.19 -0.22 -4.93
C THR A 108 -14.09 -0.06 -3.88
N GLY A 109 -13.96 -1.02 -2.97
CA GLY A 109 -12.87 -1.05 -2.00
C GLY A 109 -11.49 -1.15 -2.66
N SER A 110 -11.36 -1.96 -3.72
CA SER A 110 -10.13 -2.09 -4.50
C SER A 110 -9.75 -0.80 -5.23
N LEU A 111 -10.72 -0.10 -5.82
CA LEU A 111 -10.51 1.22 -6.43
C LEU A 111 -10.01 2.23 -5.39
N MET A 112 -10.64 2.28 -4.23
CA MET A 112 -10.23 3.20 -3.13
C MET A 112 -8.82 2.86 -2.62
N ALA A 113 -8.53 1.58 -2.40
CA ALA A 113 -7.21 1.14 -1.95
C ALA A 113 -6.13 1.45 -2.98
N GLY A 114 -6.39 1.22 -4.28
CA GLY A 114 -5.47 1.54 -5.36
C GLY A 114 -5.19 3.04 -5.46
N GLY A 115 -6.22 3.88 -5.43
CA GLY A 115 -6.08 5.35 -5.44
C GLY A 115 -5.30 5.87 -4.23
N GLY A 116 -5.55 5.33 -3.04
CA GLY A 116 -4.80 5.67 -1.84
C GLY A 116 -3.31 5.31 -1.92
N CYS A 117 -2.99 4.13 -2.48
CA CYS A 117 -1.60 3.71 -2.70
C CYS A 117 -0.84 4.57 -3.71
N ALA A 118 -1.50 5.13 -4.71
CA ALA A 118 -0.88 6.02 -5.68
C ALA A 118 -0.30 7.27 -5.01
N SER A 119 -1.02 7.83 -4.05
CA SER A 119 -0.56 8.97 -3.24
C SER A 119 0.69 8.65 -2.41
N PHE A 120 0.77 7.44 -1.86
CA PHE A 120 1.94 7.01 -1.10
C PHE A 120 3.21 6.99 -1.95
N PHE A 121 3.14 6.40 -3.15
CA PHE A 121 4.30 6.30 -4.05
C PHE A 121 4.87 7.68 -4.38
N SER A 122 4.03 8.61 -4.86
CA SER A 122 4.43 9.97 -5.20
C SER A 122 5.00 10.72 -3.99
N SER A 123 4.37 10.61 -2.82
CA SER A 123 4.80 11.28 -1.59
C SER A 123 6.12 10.72 -1.06
N ALA A 124 6.33 9.41 -1.09
CA ALA A 124 7.53 8.75 -0.56
C ALA A 124 8.79 9.16 -1.32
N TYR A 125 8.71 9.15 -2.66
CA TYR A 125 9.86 9.54 -3.49
C TYR A 125 10.11 11.05 -3.46
N SER A 126 9.08 11.88 -3.41
CA SER A 126 9.21 13.33 -3.23
C SER A 126 9.85 13.64 -1.87
N LEU A 127 9.41 12.98 -0.79
CA LEU A 127 9.96 13.16 0.55
C LEU A 127 11.41 12.70 0.64
N SER A 128 11.74 11.57 0.01
CA SER A 128 13.11 11.06 -0.09
C SER A 128 14.02 12.05 -0.82
N SER A 129 13.58 12.57 -1.96
CA SER A 129 14.37 13.52 -2.76
C SER A 129 14.60 14.86 -2.04
N ALA A 130 13.65 15.30 -1.22
CA ALA A 130 13.74 16.56 -0.49
C ALA A 130 14.64 16.47 0.76
N ASN A 131 14.66 15.34 1.46
CA ASN A 131 15.27 15.24 2.80
C ASN A 131 16.52 14.35 2.87
N VAL A 132 16.72 13.45 1.89
CA VAL A 132 17.90 12.57 1.88
C VAL A 132 19.07 13.23 1.13
N PRO A 133 20.28 13.23 1.70
CA PRO A 133 21.47 13.75 1.01
C PRO A 133 21.66 13.08 -0.35
N GLN A 134 22.00 13.86 -1.38
CA GLN A 134 22.09 13.39 -2.76
C GLN A 134 22.92 12.13 -2.93
N ALA A 135 24.07 12.05 -2.26
CA ALA A 135 24.96 10.88 -2.28
C ALA A 135 24.33 9.59 -1.72
N ARG A 136 23.24 9.69 -0.94
CA ARG A 136 22.59 8.55 -0.29
C ARG A 136 21.18 8.28 -0.79
N ARG A 137 20.65 9.08 -1.73
CA ARG A 137 19.28 8.92 -2.25
C ARG A 137 19.05 7.56 -2.92
N ALA A 138 20.03 7.09 -3.71
CA ALA A 138 19.93 5.79 -4.35
C ALA A 138 19.80 4.64 -3.32
N LEU A 139 20.63 4.67 -2.28
CA LEU A 139 20.58 3.70 -1.19
C LEU A 139 19.27 3.79 -0.41
N ALA A 140 18.83 5.00 -0.07
CA ALA A 140 17.56 5.21 0.63
C ALA A 140 16.37 4.66 -0.16
N ASN A 141 16.30 4.95 -1.46
CA ASN A 141 15.24 4.43 -2.33
C ASN A 141 15.31 2.91 -2.50
N ALA A 142 16.51 2.32 -2.54
CA ALA A 142 16.69 0.87 -2.56
C ALA A 142 16.16 0.22 -1.26
N ILE A 143 16.45 0.82 -0.09
CA ILE A 143 15.94 0.35 1.20
C ILE A 143 14.40 0.47 1.24
N ILE A 144 13.84 1.59 0.82
CA ILE A 144 12.37 1.76 0.76
C ILE A 144 11.76 0.68 -0.14
N ASN A 145 12.32 0.45 -1.33
CA ASN A 145 11.83 -0.57 -2.25
C ASN A 145 11.99 -2.01 -1.76
N SER A 146 13.03 -2.31 -0.96
CA SER A 146 13.18 -3.65 -0.38
C SER A 146 12.02 -4.04 0.54
N GLY A 147 11.31 -3.06 1.08
CA GLY A 147 10.06 -3.27 1.79
C GLY A 147 9.01 -4.03 0.98
N SER A 148 9.03 -3.93 -0.36
CA SER A 148 8.13 -4.69 -1.23
C SER A 148 8.35 -6.19 -1.14
N ALA A 149 9.60 -6.66 -1.16
CA ALA A 149 9.92 -8.08 -1.07
C ALA A 149 9.54 -8.65 0.31
N ILE A 150 9.81 -7.89 1.38
CA ILE A 150 9.43 -8.27 2.75
C ILE A 150 7.90 -8.33 2.86
N GLY A 151 7.19 -7.31 2.38
CA GLY A 151 5.73 -7.24 2.41
C GLY A 151 5.08 -8.37 1.61
N MET A 152 5.61 -8.68 0.42
CA MET A 152 5.17 -9.80 -0.42
C MET A 152 5.33 -11.14 0.30
N GLY A 153 6.49 -11.40 0.89
CA GLY A 153 6.75 -12.62 1.64
C GLY A 153 5.81 -12.79 2.83
N ILE A 154 5.65 -11.74 3.65
CA ILE A 154 4.74 -11.75 4.80
C ILE A 154 3.28 -11.93 4.34
N GLY A 155 2.86 -11.23 3.29
CA GLY A 155 1.49 -11.30 2.77
C GLY A 155 1.13 -12.71 2.25
N LEU A 156 1.97 -13.31 1.41
CA LEU A 156 1.74 -14.64 0.85
C LEU A 156 1.80 -15.75 1.90
N ILE A 157 2.85 -15.76 2.72
CA ILE A 157 3.03 -16.80 3.76
C ILE A 157 1.96 -16.64 4.83
N GLY A 158 1.74 -15.42 5.32
CA GLY A 158 0.77 -15.15 6.38
C GLY A 158 -0.65 -15.51 5.98
N SER A 159 -1.10 -15.10 4.78
CA SER A 159 -2.44 -15.43 4.28
C SER A 159 -2.61 -16.93 4.00
N SER A 160 -1.60 -17.60 3.45
CA SER A 160 -1.64 -19.06 3.23
C SER A 160 -1.78 -19.83 4.53
N ILE A 161 -1.10 -19.42 5.60
CA ILE A 161 -1.23 -20.03 6.94
C ILE A 161 -2.63 -19.76 7.52
N LEU A 162 -3.15 -18.55 7.36
CA LEU A 162 -4.48 -18.18 7.84
C LEU A 162 -5.56 -19.01 7.15
N VAL A 163 -5.54 -19.08 5.81
CA VAL A 163 -6.50 -19.90 5.03
C VAL A 163 -6.45 -21.37 5.44
N LYS A 164 -5.25 -21.92 5.68
CA LYS A 164 -5.11 -23.31 6.08
C LYS A 164 -5.66 -23.61 7.49
N ASN A 165 -5.52 -22.69 8.43
CA ASN A 165 -5.82 -22.91 9.85
C ASN A 165 -7.17 -22.35 10.31
N MET A 166 -7.75 -21.45 9.54
CA MET A 166 -9.06 -20.86 9.83
C MET A 166 -10.02 -21.27 8.72
N SER A 167 -11.07 -22.03 9.07
CA SER A 167 -12.25 -22.11 8.19
C SER A 167 -12.86 -20.71 8.16
N MET A 168 -12.52 -19.93 7.14
CA MET A 168 -13.12 -18.62 6.95
C MET A 168 -14.57 -18.81 6.53
N ALA A 169 -15.48 -18.68 7.49
CA ALA A 169 -16.86 -18.35 7.21
C ALA A 169 -16.89 -16.82 6.98
N TRP A 170 -17.16 -16.40 5.77
CA TRP A 170 -17.49 -15.03 5.40
C TRP A 170 -18.94 -14.75 5.71
#